data_eeef8bca6f0f607c8595958c1cd13cd8
#
_entry.id   eeef8bca6f0f607c8595958c1cd13cd8
#
_cell.length_a   1.000
_cell.length_b   1.000
_cell.length_c   1.000
_cell.angle_alpha   90.00
_cell.angle_beta   90.00
_cell.angle_gamma   90.00
#
_symmetry.space_group_name_H-M   'P 1'
#
loop_
_entity.id
_entity.type
_entity.pdbx_description
1 polymer ?
#
loop_
_entity_poly.entity_id
_entity_poly.type
_entity_poly.pdbx_seq_one_letter_code
_entity_poly.pdbx_strand_id
1 'polypeptide(L)'
;LKGKQIFSTREKVGEAFPVIPSYVIENKAMKLILSPSYFYDTSSLSSDSEQSFIYHYGINEYDSNTKNKMSLDDVLDAIKIVADEKRIRIIMLLNKAPRYGYELAQTLSLSNSTISHHLSTLHSIGIVYSMRIENKVYYQLNKDKLKELMETLTKSLLE
;
A
#
# COMPACT_ATOMS: atom_id res chain seq x y z
N LEU A 1 22.29 9.28 10.91
CA LEU A 1 21.60 10.17 9.97
C LEU A 1 21.99 9.83 8.52
N LYS A 2 21.61 8.66 8.03
CA LYS A 2 21.60 8.32 6.61
C LYS A 2 20.19 8.61 6.13
N GLY A 3 19.99 9.60 5.27
CA GLY A 3 18.67 9.76 4.68
C GLY A 3 18.30 11.16 4.26
N LYS A 4 19.16 11.78 3.43
CA LYS A 4 18.67 12.80 2.51
C LYS A 4 18.76 12.21 1.11
N GLN A 5 17.84 11.32 0.75
CA GLN A 5 17.62 11.09 -0.66
C GLN A 5 16.71 12.21 -1.15
N ILE A 6 17.33 13.17 -1.82
CA ILE A 6 16.64 14.27 -2.47
C ILE A 6 16.17 13.68 -3.81
N PHE A 7 14.88 13.44 -3.95
CA PHE A 7 14.29 13.14 -5.25
C PHE A 7 14.51 14.35 -6.15
N SER A 8 15.22 14.16 -7.24
CA SER A 8 15.58 15.25 -8.15
C SER A 8 14.40 15.74 -9.00
N THR A 9 13.35 14.94 -9.15
CA THR A 9 12.15 15.26 -9.92
C THR A 9 10.89 14.67 -9.29
N ARG A 10 9.71 15.25 -9.61
CA ARG A 10 8.41 14.74 -9.15
C ARG A 10 8.07 13.38 -9.74
N GLU A 11 8.49 13.12 -10.97
CA GLU A 11 8.30 11.83 -11.64
C GLU A 11 8.96 10.70 -10.82
N LYS A 12 10.18 10.90 -10.33
CA LYS A 12 10.87 9.95 -9.45
C LYS A 12 10.16 9.77 -8.10
N VAL A 13 9.50 10.79 -7.60
CA VAL A 13 8.66 10.67 -6.41
C VAL A 13 7.43 9.80 -6.71
N GLY A 14 6.77 10.00 -7.85
CA GLY A 14 5.63 9.18 -8.29
C GLY A 14 6.01 7.71 -8.52
N GLU A 15 7.21 7.44 -9.05
CA GLU A 15 7.76 6.08 -9.19
C GLU A 15 8.03 5.42 -7.83
N ALA A 16 8.59 6.17 -6.88
CA ALA A 16 8.90 5.68 -5.53
C ALA A 16 7.65 5.53 -4.64
N PHE A 17 6.64 6.37 -4.85
CA PHE A 17 5.40 6.39 -4.08
C PHE A 17 4.18 6.39 -5.02
N PRO A 18 3.84 5.26 -5.64
CA PRO A 18 2.73 5.17 -6.60
C PRO A 18 1.35 5.45 -5.99
N VAL A 19 1.27 5.54 -4.67
CA VAL A 19 0.08 5.93 -3.90
C VAL A 19 -0.22 7.41 -4.04
N ILE A 20 0.79 8.25 -4.34
CA ILE A 20 0.58 9.69 -4.53
C ILE A 20 -0.20 9.89 -5.84
N PRO A 21 -1.36 10.56 -5.79
CA PRO A 21 -2.19 10.75 -6.97
C PRO A 21 -1.45 11.45 -8.11
N SER A 22 -1.71 11.05 -9.36
CA SER A 22 -1.04 11.63 -10.54
C SER A 22 -1.24 13.15 -10.65
N TYR A 23 -2.41 13.67 -10.28
CA TYR A 23 -2.65 15.10 -10.29
C TYR A 23 -1.70 15.89 -9.38
N VAL A 24 -1.23 15.28 -8.26
CA VAL A 24 -0.24 15.89 -7.37
C VAL A 24 1.14 15.93 -8.02
N ILE A 25 1.50 14.87 -8.75
CA ILE A 25 2.79 14.77 -9.45
C ILE A 25 2.83 15.78 -10.61
N GLU A 26 1.75 15.91 -11.36
CA GLU A 26 1.65 16.77 -12.55
C GLU A 26 1.49 18.25 -12.20
N ASN A 27 0.81 18.58 -11.10
CA ASN A 27 0.57 19.96 -10.68
C ASN A 27 1.82 20.58 -10.02
N LYS A 28 2.66 21.23 -10.84
CA LYS A 28 3.89 21.88 -10.36
C LYS A 28 3.64 23.08 -9.43
N ALA A 29 2.43 23.65 -9.43
CA ALA A 29 2.07 24.75 -8.53
C ALA A 29 1.76 24.29 -7.10
N MET A 30 1.34 23.05 -6.94
CA MET A 30 1.07 22.45 -5.63
C MET A 30 2.38 22.07 -4.93
N LYS A 31 2.52 22.42 -3.65
CA LYS A 31 3.69 22.01 -2.84
C LYS A 31 3.54 20.55 -2.42
N LEU A 32 4.46 19.70 -2.86
CA LEU A 32 4.54 18.31 -2.40
C LEU A 32 5.55 18.21 -1.25
N ILE A 33 5.11 17.72 -0.09
CA ILE A 33 5.91 17.51 1.11
C ILE A 33 5.94 16.02 1.42
N LEU A 34 7.13 15.44 1.40
CA LEU A 34 7.37 14.06 1.83
C LEU A 34 7.88 14.06 3.27
N SER A 35 7.20 13.37 4.16
CA SER A 35 7.54 13.30 5.57
C SER A 35 7.73 11.84 6.02
N PRO A 36 8.96 11.39 6.32
CA PRO A 36 9.18 10.07 6.89
C PRO A 36 8.58 10.01 8.30
N SER A 37 7.93 8.91 8.62
CA SER A 37 7.34 8.69 9.93
C SER A 37 7.86 7.40 10.57
N TYR A 38 8.34 7.51 11.79
CA TYR A 38 8.73 6.36 12.61
C TYR A 38 7.53 5.62 13.22
N PHE A 39 6.35 6.26 13.24
CA PHE A 39 5.13 5.67 13.81
C PHE A 39 4.35 4.81 12.82
N TYR A 40 4.68 4.91 11.54
CA TYR A 40 4.09 4.13 10.47
C TYR A 40 5.19 3.26 9.86
N ASP A 41 5.08 1.94 10.03
CA ASP A 41 6.10 1.00 9.53
C ASP A 41 6.02 0.88 8.00
N THR A 42 4.85 0.52 7.49
CA THR A 42 4.56 0.37 6.05
C THR A 42 3.30 1.13 5.61
N SER A 43 2.67 1.90 6.50
CA SER A 43 1.46 2.67 6.21
C SER A 43 1.80 4.12 5.94
N SER A 44 0.97 4.76 5.15
CA SER A 44 1.09 6.16 4.80
C SER A 44 -0.17 6.94 5.17
N LEU A 45 0.01 8.21 5.44
CA LEU A 45 -1.06 9.17 5.68
C LEU A 45 -0.86 10.34 4.73
N SER A 46 -1.90 10.72 4.00
CA SER A 46 -1.88 11.91 3.18
C SER A 46 -2.81 12.99 3.73
N SER A 47 -2.41 14.23 3.59
CA SER A 47 -3.20 15.42 3.88
C SER A 47 -3.15 16.33 2.66
N ASP A 48 -4.31 16.76 2.18
CA ASP A 48 -4.45 17.61 1.00
C ASP A 48 -5.00 18.98 1.39
N SER A 49 -4.46 20.01 0.78
CA SER A 49 -4.97 21.38 0.83
C SER A 49 -4.85 22.01 -0.56
N GLU A 50 -5.53 23.13 -0.83
CA GLU A 50 -5.48 23.80 -2.14
C GLU A 50 -4.06 24.11 -2.66
N GLN A 51 -3.09 24.27 -1.74
CA GLN A 51 -1.73 24.68 -2.07
C GLN A 51 -0.66 23.65 -1.79
N SER A 52 -0.95 22.58 -1.00
CA SER A 52 0.04 21.60 -0.60
C SER A 52 -0.55 20.22 -0.40
N PHE A 53 0.22 19.22 -0.79
CA PHE A 53 -0.02 17.81 -0.50
C PHE A 53 1.09 17.30 0.40
N ILE A 54 0.74 16.78 1.57
CA ILE A 54 1.68 16.21 2.54
C ILE A 54 1.50 14.70 2.51
N TYR A 55 2.56 13.98 2.24
CA TYR A 55 2.60 12.53 2.27
C TYR A 55 3.54 12.06 3.37
N HIS A 56 2.96 11.47 4.42
CA HIS A 56 3.70 10.81 5.48
C HIS A 56 3.86 9.34 5.12
N TYR A 57 5.09 8.86 5.02
CA TYR A 57 5.38 7.48 4.66
C TYR A 57 6.16 6.78 5.78
N GLY A 58 5.91 5.48 5.95
CA GLY A 58 6.68 4.63 6.86
C GLY A 58 8.11 4.48 6.35
N ILE A 59 9.08 4.41 7.27
CA ILE A 59 10.51 4.30 6.90
C ILE A 59 10.74 3.04 6.07
N ASN A 60 10.06 1.95 6.38
CA ASN A 60 10.21 0.68 5.69
C ASN A 60 9.43 0.63 4.36
N GLU A 61 8.45 1.54 4.13
CA GLU A 61 7.74 1.67 2.85
C GLU A 61 8.70 2.05 1.72
N TYR A 62 9.65 2.92 2.00
CA TYR A 62 10.63 3.34 1.01
C TYR A 62 11.63 2.23 0.65
N ASP A 63 12.11 1.48 1.64
CA ASP A 63 13.05 0.38 1.43
C ASP A 63 12.38 -0.80 0.70
N SER A 64 11.09 -1.03 0.88
CA SER A 64 10.35 -2.08 0.15
C SER A 64 10.17 -1.77 -1.35
N ASN A 65 10.13 -0.48 -1.73
CA ASN A 65 10.06 -0.05 -3.13
C ASN A 65 11.43 0.04 -3.81
N THR A 66 12.55 0.04 -3.06
CA THR A 66 13.91 0.07 -3.59
C THR A 66 14.57 -1.31 -3.54
N LYS A 67 14.13 -2.26 -4.40
CA LYS A 67 14.98 -3.37 -4.89
C LYS A 67 15.34 -4.51 -3.92
N ASN A 68 14.47 -5.04 -3.11
CA ASN A 68 14.62 -6.45 -2.76
C ASN A 68 13.57 -7.26 -3.52
N LYS A 69 13.99 -7.96 -4.58
CA LYS A 69 13.16 -9.04 -5.15
C LYS A 69 12.75 -9.94 -3.99
N MET A 70 11.44 -10.20 -3.88
CA MET A 70 10.94 -11.13 -2.86
C MET A 70 11.73 -12.44 -2.98
N SER A 71 12.22 -12.93 -1.86
CA SER A 71 12.79 -14.29 -1.80
C SER A 71 11.68 -15.32 -1.98
N LEU A 72 12.04 -16.55 -2.34
CA LEU A 72 11.05 -17.62 -2.43
C LEU A 72 10.35 -17.86 -1.08
N ASP A 73 11.07 -17.76 0.03
CA ASP A 73 10.49 -17.92 1.36
C ASP A 73 9.46 -16.84 1.66
N ASP A 74 9.76 -15.58 1.33
CA ASP A 74 8.80 -14.46 1.46
C ASP A 74 7.54 -14.70 0.61
N VAL A 75 7.73 -15.23 -0.62
CA VAL A 75 6.62 -15.58 -1.51
C VAL A 75 5.75 -16.68 -0.90
N LEU A 76 6.34 -17.74 -0.37
CA LEU A 76 5.61 -18.85 0.23
C LEU A 76 4.82 -18.39 1.46
N ASP A 77 5.39 -17.56 2.29
CA ASP A 77 4.68 -17.00 3.46
C ASP A 77 3.55 -16.06 3.06
N ALA A 78 3.77 -15.21 2.04
CA ALA A 78 2.73 -14.35 1.51
C ALA A 78 1.59 -15.16 0.86
N ILE A 79 1.89 -16.24 0.13
CA ILE A 79 0.87 -17.12 -0.46
C ILE A 79 0.01 -17.80 0.62
N LYS A 80 0.60 -18.30 1.71
CA LYS A 80 -0.17 -18.85 2.85
C LYS A 80 -1.16 -17.83 3.40
N ILE A 81 -0.74 -16.55 3.44
CA ILE A 81 -1.62 -15.47 3.88
C ILE A 81 -2.72 -15.22 2.84
N VAL A 82 -2.39 -15.08 1.56
CA VAL A 82 -3.37 -14.75 0.51
C VAL A 82 -4.38 -15.89 0.28
N ALA A 83 -3.98 -17.15 0.45
CA ALA A 83 -4.79 -18.35 0.13
C ALA A 83 -6.04 -18.55 1.01
N ASP A 84 -6.37 -17.64 1.91
CA ASP A 84 -7.62 -17.66 2.66
C ASP A 84 -8.79 -17.11 1.83
N GLU A 85 -9.92 -17.78 1.79
CA GLU A 85 -11.09 -17.40 0.98
C GLU A 85 -11.57 -15.98 1.27
N LYS A 86 -11.63 -15.59 2.53
CA LYS A 86 -12.14 -14.26 2.93
C LYS A 86 -11.17 -13.17 2.50
N ARG A 87 -9.86 -13.42 2.61
CA ARG A 87 -8.83 -12.48 2.13
C ARG A 87 -8.83 -12.35 0.61
N ILE A 88 -9.03 -13.43 -0.13
CA ILE A 88 -9.21 -13.36 -1.59
C ILE A 88 -10.42 -12.50 -1.94
N ARG A 89 -11.56 -12.67 -1.26
CA ARG A 89 -12.76 -11.85 -1.48
C ARG A 89 -12.51 -10.36 -1.17
N ILE A 90 -11.76 -10.06 -0.10
CA ILE A 90 -11.34 -8.68 0.22
C ILE A 90 -10.48 -8.11 -0.91
N ILE A 91 -9.47 -8.83 -1.38
CA ILE A 91 -8.59 -8.44 -2.50
C ILE A 91 -9.43 -8.14 -3.75
N MET A 92 -10.37 -9.01 -4.10
CA MET A 92 -11.27 -8.82 -5.26
C MET A 92 -12.12 -7.54 -5.14
N LEU A 93 -12.60 -7.22 -3.95
CA LEU A 93 -13.36 -5.99 -3.70
C LEU A 93 -12.47 -4.75 -3.80
N LEU A 94 -11.29 -4.80 -3.20
CA LEU A 94 -10.32 -3.70 -3.22
C LEU A 94 -9.69 -3.48 -4.61
N ASN A 95 -9.67 -4.52 -5.46
CA ASN A 95 -9.24 -4.37 -6.85
C ASN A 95 -10.18 -3.48 -7.67
N LYS A 96 -11.47 -3.42 -7.31
CA LYS A 96 -12.47 -2.59 -8.00
C LYS A 96 -12.38 -1.13 -7.56
N ALA A 97 -12.25 -0.88 -6.26
CA ALA A 97 -12.15 0.46 -5.68
C ALA A 97 -11.64 0.40 -4.24
N PRO A 98 -11.01 1.48 -3.73
CA PRO A 98 -10.74 1.64 -2.31
C PRO A 98 -12.04 1.55 -1.50
N ARG A 99 -11.97 0.92 -0.31
CA ARG A 99 -13.12 0.76 0.58
C ARG A 99 -12.72 0.95 2.03
N TYR A 100 -13.62 1.44 2.86
CA TYR A 100 -13.38 1.44 4.30
C TYR A 100 -13.86 0.13 4.96
N GLY A 101 -13.30 -0.18 6.13
CA GLY A 101 -13.48 -1.50 6.75
C GLY A 101 -14.93 -1.89 6.98
N TYR A 102 -15.80 -0.94 7.35
CA TYR A 102 -17.24 -1.20 7.54
C TYR A 102 -17.96 -1.63 6.26
N GLU A 103 -17.63 -1.04 5.09
CA GLU A 103 -18.21 -1.45 3.80
C GLU A 103 -17.84 -2.89 3.46
N LEU A 104 -16.57 -3.27 3.72
CA LEU A 104 -16.10 -4.64 3.53
C LEU A 104 -16.83 -5.61 4.47
N ALA A 105 -17.01 -5.22 5.73
CA ALA A 105 -17.73 -6.01 6.73
C ALA A 105 -19.18 -6.28 6.29
N GLN A 106 -19.88 -5.25 5.85
CA GLN A 106 -21.26 -5.40 5.33
C GLN A 106 -21.31 -6.26 4.06
N THR A 107 -20.43 -5.97 3.10
CA THR A 107 -20.44 -6.68 1.80
C THR A 107 -20.16 -8.18 1.96
N LEU A 108 -19.29 -8.53 2.91
CA LEU A 108 -18.88 -9.92 3.14
C LEU A 108 -19.64 -10.61 4.28
N SER A 109 -20.59 -9.93 4.91
CA SER A 109 -21.33 -10.40 6.07
C SER A 109 -20.43 -10.89 7.20
N LEU A 110 -19.37 -10.13 7.47
CA LEU A 110 -18.39 -10.40 8.54
C LEU A 110 -18.45 -9.32 9.61
N SER A 111 -17.95 -9.64 10.82
CA SER A 111 -17.79 -8.64 11.87
C SER A 111 -16.69 -7.64 11.53
N ASN A 112 -16.79 -6.42 12.07
CA ASN A 112 -15.74 -5.41 11.92
C ASN A 112 -14.38 -5.88 12.47
N SER A 113 -14.36 -6.64 13.56
CA SER A 113 -13.15 -7.21 14.14
C SER A 113 -12.51 -8.24 13.19
N THR A 114 -13.32 -9.11 12.57
CA THR A 114 -12.83 -10.08 11.58
C THR A 114 -12.23 -9.38 10.36
N ILE A 115 -12.90 -8.36 9.83
CA ILE A 115 -12.36 -7.57 8.71
C ILE A 115 -11.07 -6.86 9.11
N SER A 116 -11.02 -6.24 10.28
CA SER A 116 -9.80 -5.58 10.76
C SER A 116 -8.63 -6.55 10.87
N HIS A 117 -8.86 -7.79 11.35
CA HIS A 117 -7.84 -8.82 11.39
C HIS A 117 -7.35 -9.21 9.99
N HIS A 118 -8.26 -9.48 9.04
CA HIS A 118 -7.86 -9.82 7.67
C HIS A 118 -7.12 -8.68 6.98
N LEU A 119 -7.57 -7.43 7.15
CA LEU A 119 -6.90 -6.26 6.58
C LEU A 119 -5.52 -6.03 7.20
N SER A 120 -5.37 -6.17 8.52
CA SER A 120 -4.07 -6.09 9.19
C SER A 120 -3.10 -7.16 8.67
N THR A 121 -3.57 -8.40 8.47
CA THR A 121 -2.76 -9.49 7.93
C THR A 121 -2.35 -9.23 6.48
N LEU A 122 -3.25 -8.74 5.62
CA LEU A 122 -2.91 -8.36 4.24
C LEU A 122 -1.97 -7.14 4.19
N HIS A 123 -2.12 -6.23 5.13
CA HIS A 123 -1.27 -5.06 5.27
C HIS A 123 0.16 -5.43 5.68
N SER A 124 0.33 -6.40 6.61
CA SER A 124 1.67 -6.84 7.07
C SER A 124 2.56 -7.41 5.96
N ILE A 125 1.97 -7.91 4.87
CA ILE A 125 2.69 -8.39 3.67
C ILE A 125 2.68 -7.38 2.52
N GLY A 126 2.17 -6.17 2.75
CA GLY A 126 2.15 -5.09 1.76
C GLY A 126 1.17 -5.25 0.59
N ILE A 127 0.27 -6.25 0.63
CA ILE A 127 -0.78 -6.45 -0.41
C ILE A 127 -1.90 -5.41 -0.31
N VAL A 128 -2.12 -4.88 0.88
CA VAL A 128 -3.09 -3.82 1.13
C VAL A 128 -2.39 -2.70 1.88
N TYR A 129 -2.69 -1.47 1.53
CA TYR A 129 -2.31 -0.30 2.32
C TYR A 129 -3.55 0.49 2.73
N SER A 130 -3.40 1.29 3.79
CA SER A 130 -4.46 2.13 4.31
C SER A 130 -4.16 3.60 4.05
N MET A 131 -5.20 4.37 3.75
CA MET A 131 -5.13 5.82 3.68
C MET A 131 -6.24 6.43 4.52
N ARG A 132 -5.93 7.52 5.19
CA ARG A 132 -6.92 8.27 5.95
C ARG A 132 -7.42 9.44 5.12
N ILE A 133 -8.73 9.47 4.87
CA ILE A 133 -9.42 10.57 4.21
C ILE A 133 -10.41 11.12 5.23
N GLU A 134 -10.22 12.37 5.64
CA GLU A 134 -10.99 12.99 6.73
C GLU A 134 -10.91 12.11 8.01
N ASN A 135 -12.05 11.62 8.49
CA ASN A 135 -12.15 10.79 9.69
C ASN A 135 -12.29 9.28 9.41
N LYS A 136 -12.12 8.86 8.14
CA LYS A 136 -12.27 7.46 7.72
C LYS A 136 -10.96 6.88 7.24
N VAL A 137 -10.73 5.60 7.55
CA VAL A 137 -9.61 4.83 7.04
C VAL A 137 -10.10 3.99 5.87
N TYR A 138 -9.59 4.28 4.68
CA TYR A 138 -9.82 3.51 3.46
C TYR A 138 -8.66 2.54 3.25
N TYR A 139 -8.99 1.39 2.69
CA TYR A 139 -8.02 0.37 2.30
C TYR A 139 -7.99 0.26 0.78
N GLN A 140 -6.81 0.06 0.25
CA GLN A 140 -6.58 -0.06 -1.19
C GLN A 140 -5.64 -1.22 -1.46
N LEU A 141 -5.86 -1.89 -2.61
CA LEU A 141 -4.99 -2.97 -3.07
C LEU A 141 -3.70 -2.42 -3.64
N ASN A 142 -2.58 -2.96 -3.21
CA ASN A 142 -1.29 -2.78 -3.85
C ASN A 142 -1.17 -3.78 -5.02
N LYS A 143 -1.60 -3.34 -6.20
CA LYS A 143 -1.61 -4.19 -7.42
C LYS A 143 -0.21 -4.61 -7.84
N ASP A 144 0.76 -3.72 -7.68
CA ASP A 144 2.15 -3.98 -8.06
C ASP A 144 2.77 -5.04 -7.16
N LYS A 145 2.51 -4.97 -5.85
CA LYS A 145 2.97 -5.99 -4.91
C LYS A 145 2.31 -7.34 -5.13
N LEU A 146 1.01 -7.36 -5.43
CA LEU A 146 0.32 -8.60 -5.78
C LEU A 146 0.87 -9.20 -7.08
N LYS A 147 1.14 -8.38 -8.08
CA LYS A 147 1.74 -8.79 -9.35
C LYS A 147 3.14 -9.35 -9.14
N GLU A 148 4.01 -8.65 -8.40
CA GLU A 148 5.35 -9.11 -8.03
C GLU A 148 5.30 -10.49 -7.36
N LEU A 149 4.39 -10.68 -6.40
CA LEU A 149 4.17 -11.96 -5.71
C LEU A 149 3.85 -13.09 -6.70
N MET A 150 2.89 -12.86 -7.60
CA MET A 150 2.47 -13.86 -8.58
C MET A 150 3.56 -14.16 -9.62
N GLU A 151 4.26 -13.15 -10.10
CA GLU A 151 5.36 -13.30 -11.06
C GLU A 151 6.52 -14.08 -10.43
N THR A 152 6.90 -13.78 -9.20
CA THR A 152 7.98 -14.48 -8.50
C THR A 152 7.61 -15.94 -8.25
N LEU A 153 6.37 -16.23 -7.82
CA LEU A 153 5.87 -17.58 -7.64
C LEU A 153 5.91 -18.36 -8.96
N THR A 154 5.36 -17.79 -10.03
CA THR A 154 5.30 -18.41 -11.35
C THR A 154 6.70 -18.76 -11.85
N LYS A 155 7.63 -17.83 -11.72
CA LYS A 155 9.02 -18.03 -12.09
C LYS A 155 9.66 -19.16 -11.30
N SER A 156 9.47 -19.20 -9.98
CA SER A 156 10.07 -20.24 -9.12
C SER A 156 9.49 -21.64 -9.35
N LEU A 157 8.29 -21.76 -9.92
CA LEU A 157 7.65 -23.05 -10.20
C LEU A 157 7.93 -23.59 -11.61
N LEU A 158 8.26 -22.72 -12.57
CA LEU A 158 8.37 -23.07 -13.99
C LEU A 158 9.82 -23.02 -14.53
N GLU A 159 10.76 -22.48 -13.78
CA GLU A 159 12.21 -22.46 -14.05
C GLU A 159 12.97 -23.40 -13.12
#